data_fee7450829901ee48901b38710e9591a
#
_entry.id   fee7450829901ee48901b38710e9591a
#
_cell.length_a   1.000
_cell.length_b   1.000
_cell.length_c   1.000
_cell.angle_alpha   90.00
_cell.angle_beta   90.00
_cell.angle_gamma   90.00
#
_symmetry.space_group_name_H-M   'P 1'
#
loop_
_entity.id
_entity.type
_entity.pdbx_description
1 polymer ?
#
loop_
_entity_poly.entity_id
_entity_poly.type
_entity_poly.pdbx_seq_one_letter_code
_entity_poly.pdbx_strand_id
1 'polypeptide(L)'
;VMPLHFWLPGAHANAPSHVSAIMSGVVIKTGIYGMIRWSALLPDVPVAWGALVLLLGALSGVLGVLFALGQHDFKRLLAYHSVENIGIILMGFGVALLGRAVQRPEWVTLGFGACLLHVWNHGLFKPLLFFCAGAVMRVTGTRQMDQLGGLAKRMPWTAAAFLVGAVAICGLPPLNGFVSE
;
A
#
# COMPACT_ATOMS: atom_id res chain seq x y z
N VAL A 1 1.46 5.89 -7.51
CA VAL A 1 2.81 5.59 -7.98
C VAL A 1 3.55 6.88 -8.21
N MET A 2 4.84 6.94 -7.83
CA MET A 2 5.70 8.07 -8.20
C MET A 2 5.85 8.12 -9.74
N PRO A 3 5.84 9.31 -10.36
CA PRO A 3 5.65 10.64 -9.77
C PRO A 3 4.19 11.09 -9.65
N LEU A 4 3.21 10.31 -10.09
CA LEU A 4 1.78 10.69 -10.19
C LEU A 4 0.99 10.53 -8.87
N HIS A 5 1.64 10.61 -7.72
CA HIS A 5 1.05 10.31 -6.41
C HIS A 5 0.58 11.56 -5.64
N PHE A 6 0.84 12.77 -6.11
CA PHE A 6 0.68 14.04 -5.36
C PHE A 6 -0.72 14.26 -4.78
N TRP A 7 -1.74 13.78 -5.48
CA TRP A 7 -3.14 13.92 -5.05
C TRP A 7 -3.48 13.04 -3.84
N LEU A 8 -2.80 11.89 -3.67
CA LEU A 8 -3.21 10.84 -2.73
C LEU A 8 -3.08 11.26 -1.25
N PRO A 9 -1.94 11.85 -0.79
CA PRO A 9 -1.84 12.31 0.61
C PRO A 9 -2.85 13.40 0.95
N GLY A 10 -3.10 14.33 0.03
CA GLY A 10 -4.10 15.38 0.20
C GLY A 10 -5.53 14.82 0.25
N ALA A 11 -5.86 13.88 -0.62
CA ALA A 11 -7.17 13.23 -0.64
C ALA A 11 -7.44 12.48 0.68
N HIS A 12 -6.47 11.67 1.16
CA HIS A 12 -6.61 10.94 2.43
C HIS A 12 -6.68 11.87 3.65
N ALA A 13 -5.91 12.96 3.67
CA ALA A 13 -5.93 13.91 4.77
C ALA A 13 -7.30 14.58 4.94
N ASN A 14 -7.97 14.90 3.83
CA ASN A 14 -9.24 15.64 3.84
C ASN A 14 -10.49 14.74 3.84
N ALA A 15 -10.40 13.50 3.34
CA ALA A 15 -11.53 12.58 3.33
C ALA A 15 -11.89 12.07 4.73
N PRO A 16 -13.16 11.74 5.02
CA PRO A 16 -13.52 10.98 6.22
C PRO A 16 -12.75 9.65 6.30
N SER A 17 -12.49 9.15 7.53
CA SER A 17 -11.60 7.97 7.70
C SER A 17 -12.14 6.69 7.06
N HIS A 18 -13.46 6.49 7.06
CA HIS A 18 -14.09 5.36 6.38
C HIS A 18 -13.95 5.44 4.86
N VAL A 19 -14.02 6.65 4.29
CA VAL A 19 -13.75 6.89 2.86
C VAL A 19 -12.28 6.62 2.54
N SER A 20 -11.36 7.08 3.39
CA SER A 20 -9.92 6.79 3.26
C SER A 20 -9.63 5.29 3.33
N ALA A 21 -10.34 4.55 4.20
CA ALA A 21 -10.21 3.10 4.31
C ALA A 21 -10.59 2.40 3.00
N ILE A 22 -11.75 2.73 2.41
CA ILE A 22 -12.21 2.17 1.12
C ILE A 22 -11.28 2.63 -0.03
N MET A 23 -10.90 3.89 -0.05
CA MET A 23 -10.03 4.44 -1.08
C MET A 23 -8.68 3.73 -1.11
N SER A 24 -8.05 3.51 0.03
CA SER A 24 -6.79 2.78 0.12
C SER A 24 -6.96 1.27 -0.02
N GLY A 25 -8.01 0.71 0.57
CA GLY A 25 -8.28 -0.74 0.57
C GLY A 25 -8.69 -1.29 -0.80
N VAL A 26 -9.45 -0.53 -1.59
CA VAL A 26 -10.08 -1.02 -2.83
C VAL A 26 -9.79 -0.09 -4.02
N VAL A 27 -10.15 1.20 -3.93
CA VAL A 27 -10.23 2.08 -5.10
C VAL A 27 -8.89 2.21 -5.84
N ILE A 28 -7.78 2.45 -5.13
CA ILE A 28 -6.47 2.56 -5.80
C ILE A 28 -6.02 1.26 -6.48
N LYS A 29 -6.54 0.10 -6.06
CA LYS A 29 -6.22 -1.20 -6.68
C LYS A 29 -6.99 -1.46 -7.97
N THR A 30 -8.06 -0.73 -8.25
CA THR A 30 -8.72 -0.81 -9.57
C THR A 30 -7.79 -0.37 -10.69
N GLY A 31 -6.84 0.56 -10.41
CA GLY A 31 -5.78 0.91 -11.34
C GLY A 31 -4.81 -0.26 -11.62
N ILE A 32 -4.43 -1.02 -10.58
CA ILE A 32 -3.63 -2.24 -10.74
C ILE A 32 -4.37 -3.28 -11.58
N TYR A 33 -5.66 -3.51 -11.25
CA TYR A 33 -6.51 -4.39 -12.04
C TYR A 33 -6.58 -3.97 -13.51
N GLY A 34 -6.77 -2.67 -13.78
CA GLY A 34 -6.79 -2.13 -15.14
C GLY A 34 -5.48 -2.41 -15.89
N MET A 35 -4.32 -2.20 -15.26
CA MET A 35 -3.01 -2.50 -15.86
C MET A 35 -2.83 -3.99 -16.16
N ILE A 36 -3.22 -4.88 -15.24
CA ILE A 36 -3.18 -6.33 -15.44
C ILE A 36 -4.08 -6.71 -16.62
N ARG A 37 -5.33 -6.24 -16.65
CA ARG A 37 -6.27 -6.52 -17.75
C ARG A 37 -5.76 -6.03 -19.09
N TRP A 38 -5.23 -4.80 -19.12
CA TRP A 38 -4.70 -4.24 -20.35
C TRP A 38 -3.48 -5.02 -20.86
N SER A 39 -2.56 -5.38 -19.96
CA SER A 39 -1.39 -6.19 -20.33
C SER A 39 -1.78 -7.58 -20.85
N ALA A 40 -2.90 -8.15 -20.39
CA ALA A 40 -3.39 -9.44 -20.85
C ALA A 40 -3.93 -9.41 -22.30
N LEU A 41 -4.29 -8.23 -22.81
CA LEU A 41 -4.75 -8.06 -24.19
C LEU A 41 -3.60 -7.92 -25.20
N LEU A 42 -2.38 -7.71 -24.73
CA LEU A 42 -1.22 -7.57 -25.59
C LEU A 42 -0.62 -8.95 -25.90
N PRO A 43 -0.44 -9.28 -27.18
CA PRO A 43 0.19 -10.56 -27.58
C PRO A 43 1.63 -10.64 -27.08
N ASP A 44 2.38 -9.57 -27.29
CA ASP A 44 3.78 -9.45 -26.91
C ASP A 44 3.98 -8.27 -25.95
N VAL A 45 4.81 -8.47 -24.94
CA VAL A 45 5.18 -7.42 -23.98
C VAL A 45 6.66 -7.15 -24.09
N PRO A 46 7.09 -5.93 -24.47
CA PRO A 46 8.50 -5.59 -24.52
C PRO A 46 9.15 -5.67 -23.12
N VAL A 47 10.40 -6.13 -23.07
CA VAL A 47 11.20 -6.17 -21.82
C VAL A 47 11.25 -4.80 -21.13
N ALA A 48 11.32 -3.73 -21.92
CA ALA A 48 11.36 -2.36 -21.42
C ALA A 48 10.14 -1.99 -20.55
N TRP A 49 8.96 -2.54 -20.84
CA TRP A 49 7.74 -2.28 -20.04
C TRP A 49 7.82 -2.93 -18.67
N GLY A 50 8.24 -4.20 -18.61
CA GLY A 50 8.45 -4.88 -17.35
C GLY A 50 9.51 -4.19 -16.49
N ALA A 51 10.62 -3.79 -17.11
CA ALA A 51 11.69 -3.06 -16.43
C ALA A 51 11.22 -1.67 -15.93
N LEU A 52 10.45 -0.93 -16.74
CA LEU A 52 9.90 0.37 -16.35
C LEU A 52 8.94 0.23 -15.16
N VAL A 53 8.02 -0.73 -15.20
CA VAL A 53 7.06 -0.96 -14.10
C VAL A 53 7.79 -1.37 -12.83
N LEU A 54 8.79 -2.25 -12.92
CA LEU A 54 9.63 -2.66 -11.80
C LEU A 54 10.38 -1.47 -11.19
N LEU A 55 11.00 -0.63 -12.01
CA LEU A 55 11.72 0.56 -11.57
C LEU A 55 10.78 1.57 -10.88
N LEU A 56 9.63 1.87 -11.49
CA LEU A 56 8.64 2.77 -10.90
C LEU A 56 8.08 2.20 -9.59
N GLY A 57 7.91 0.89 -9.51
CA GLY A 57 7.55 0.18 -8.28
C GLY A 57 8.59 0.37 -7.18
N ALA A 58 9.85 0.10 -7.48
CA ALA A 58 10.96 0.24 -6.54
C ALA A 58 11.14 1.69 -6.05
N LEU A 59 11.10 2.66 -6.97
CA LEU A 59 11.15 4.09 -6.63
C LEU A 59 9.97 4.49 -5.73
N SER A 60 8.76 4.01 -6.02
CA SER A 60 7.59 4.31 -5.22
C SER A 60 7.67 3.67 -3.83
N GLY A 61 8.24 2.46 -3.72
CA GLY A 61 8.49 1.79 -2.44
C GLY A 61 9.43 2.61 -1.56
N VAL A 62 10.63 2.88 -2.05
CA VAL A 62 11.66 3.60 -1.29
C VAL A 62 11.23 5.02 -0.94
N LEU A 63 10.80 5.81 -1.95
CA LEU A 63 10.40 7.20 -1.71
C LEU A 63 9.12 7.31 -0.88
N GLY A 64 8.19 6.34 -0.99
CA GLY A 64 7.00 6.28 -0.15
C GLY A 64 7.34 6.20 1.34
N VAL A 65 8.28 5.33 1.71
CA VAL A 65 8.78 5.22 3.10
C VAL A 65 9.47 6.51 3.53
N LEU A 66 10.39 7.04 2.72
CA LEU A 66 11.13 8.26 3.05
C LEU A 66 10.20 9.45 3.32
N PHE A 67 9.17 9.62 2.47
CA PHE A 67 8.18 10.67 2.70
C PHE A 67 7.25 10.38 3.88
N ALA A 68 6.96 9.11 4.17
CA ALA A 68 6.19 8.74 5.36
C ALA A 68 6.90 9.12 6.65
N LEU A 69 8.22 8.88 6.75
CA LEU A 69 9.03 9.20 7.93
C LEU A 69 9.02 10.70 8.28
N GLY A 70 8.84 11.58 7.28
CA GLY A 70 8.75 13.02 7.49
C GLY A 70 7.33 13.53 7.85
N GLN A 71 6.33 12.65 8.04
CA GLN A 71 4.97 13.07 8.32
C GLN A 71 4.67 13.13 9.81
N HIS A 72 4.05 14.22 10.27
CA HIS A 72 3.50 14.41 11.61
C HIS A 72 1.96 14.25 11.64
N ASP A 73 1.32 14.20 10.46
CA ASP A 73 -0.11 13.94 10.30
C ASP A 73 -0.37 12.45 10.11
N PHE A 74 -1.15 11.86 11.01
CA PHE A 74 -1.42 10.41 11.05
C PHE A 74 -2.02 9.87 9.73
N LYS A 75 -2.93 10.63 9.11
CA LYS A 75 -3.52 10.21 7.83
C LYS A 75 -2.57 10.36 6.65
N ARG A 76 -1.74 11.39 6.64
CA ARG A 76 -0.72 11.58 5.60
C ARG A 76 0.34 10.49 5.68
N LEU A 77 0.78 10.13 6.88
CA LEU A 77 1.69 9.01 7.09
C LEU A 77 1.11 7.72 6.49
N LEU A 78 -0.13 7.38 6.83
CA LEU A 78 -0.79 6.21 6.27
C LEU A 78 -0.95 6.29 4.73
N ALA A 79 -1.15 7.49 4.17
CA ALA A 79 -1.26 7.67 2.73
C ALA A 79 0.07 7.41 2.01
N TYR A 80 1.20 7.87 2.54
CA TYR A 80 2.52 7.58 1.96
C TYR A 80 2.87 6.09 2.05
N HIS A 81 2.52 5.41 3.13
CA HIS A 81 2.59 3.95 3.18
C HIS A 81 1.68 3.25 2.16
N SER A 82 0.62 3.91 1.66
CA SER A 82 -0.13 3.35 0.52
C SER A 82 0.63 3.52 -0.79
N VAL A 83 1.39 4.60 -0.98
CA VAL A 83 2.26 4.79 -2.15
C VAL A 83 3.36 3.73 -2.17
N GLU A 84 3.99 3.48 -1.01
CA GLU A 84 4.97 2.42 -0.80
C GLU A 84 4.43 1.04 -1.21
N ASN A 85 3.33 0.64 -0.62
CA ASN A 85 2.73 -0.69 -0.84
C ASN A 85 2.24 -0.89 -2.28
N ILE A 86 1.73 0.16 -2.93
CA ILE A 86 1.45 0.11 -4.38
C ILE A 86 2.76 -0.10 -5.17
N GLY A 87 3.86 0.46 -4.69
CA GLY A 87 5.19 0.19 -5.24
C GLY A 87 5.56 -1.30 -5.20
N ILE A 88 5.35 -1.95 -4.05
CA ILE A 88 5.59 -3.40 -3.87
C ILE A 88 4.72 -4.22 -4.83
N ILE A 89 3.42 -3.91 -4.93
CA ILE A 89 2.50 -4.55 -5.88
C ILE A 89 3.02 -4.42 -7.32
N LEU A 90 3.50 -3.23 -7.70
CA LEU A 90 4.05 -3.00 -9.04
C LEU A 90 5.35 -3.73 -9.28
N MET A 91 6.20 -3.91 -8.28
CA MET A 91 7.40 -4.73 -8.43
C MET A 91 7.04 -6.17 -8.79
N GLY A 92 6.09 -6.79 -8.09
CA GLY A 92 5.58 -8.11 -8.44
C GLY A 92 5.00 -8.16 -9.86
N PHE A 93 4.20 -7.15 -10.24
CA PHE A 93 3.65 -7.05 -11.59
C PHE A 93 4.74 -6.84 -12.65
N GLY A 94 5.76 -6.04 -12.37
CA GLY A 94 6.92 -5.82 -13.25
C GLY A 94 7.71 -7.11 -13.50
N VAL A 95 7.94 -7.91 -12.46
CA VAL A 95 8.57 -9.24 -12.58
C VAL A 95 7.73 -10.16 -13.48
N ALA A 96 6.40 -10.16 -13.32
CA ALA A 96 5.51 -10.94 -14.16
C ALA A 96 5.59 -10.53 -15.65
N LEU A 97 5.62 -9.22 -15.94
CA LEU A 97 5.79 -8.72 -17.30
C LEU A 97 7.16 -9.08 -17.90
N LEU A 98 8.23 -8.99 -17.10
CA LEU A 98 9.56 -9.45 -17.52
C LEU A 98 9.54 -10.94 -17.82
N GLY A 99 8.92 -11.75 -16.97
CA GLY A 99 8.76 -13.20 -17.18
C GLY A 99 8.06 -13.51 -18.51
N ARG A 100 7.02 -12.75 -18.87
CA ARG A 100 6.35 -12.86 -20.18
C ARG A 100 7.29 -12.50 -21.32
N ALA A 101 8.02 -11.39 -21.20
CA ALA A 101 8.93 -10.90 -22.24
C ALA A 101 10.10 -11.87 -22.53
N VAL A 102 10.63 -12.53 -21.48
CA VAL A 102 11.75 -13.47 -21.60
C VAL A 102 11.30 -14.94 -21.64
N GLN A 103 10.00 -15.19 -21.77
CA GLN A 103 9.40 -16.55 -21.86
C GLN A 103 9.75 -17.45 -20.68
N ARG A 104 9.73 -16.89 -19.45
CA ARG A 104 9.97 -17.60 -18.19
C ARG A 104 8.68 -17.73 -17.39
N PRO A 105 7.94 -18.85 -17.50
CA PRO A 105 6.63 -19.02 -16.86
C PRO A 105 6.71 -18.98 -15.34
N GLU A 106 7.81 -19.41 -14.72
CA GLU A 106 8.02 -19.32 -13.29
C GLU A 106 8.04 -17.88 -12.78
N TRP A 107 8.63 -16.94 -13.53
CA TRP A 107 8.64 -15.51 -13.18
C TRP A 107 7.25 -14.89 -13.35
N VAL A 108 6.50 -15.35 -14.34
CA VAL A 108 5.11 -14.92 -14.54
C VAL A 108 4.27 -15.33 -13.34
N THR A 109 4.36 -16.61 -12.95
CA THR A 109 3.55 -17.15 -11.85
C THR A 109 3.91 -16.52 -10.50
N LEU A 110 5.20 -16.44 -10.18
CA LEU A 110 5.67 -15.83 -8.92
C LEU A 110 5.38 -14.34 -8.88
N GLY A 111 5.62 -13.61 -9.96
CA GLY A 111 5.36 -12.17 -10.03
C GLY A 111 3.87 -11.82 -9.88
N PHE A 112 2.98 -12.51 -10.60
CA PHE A 112 1.54 -12.33 -10.41
C PHE A 112 1.07 -12.81 -9.04
N GLY A 113 1.61 -13.93 -8.56
CA GLY A 113 1.30 -14.45 -7.22
C GLY A 113 1.62 -13.44 -6.13
N ALA A 114 2.82 -12.88 -6.14
CA ALA A 114 3.25 -11.83 -5.20
C ALA A 114 2.38 -10.57 -5.34
N CYS A 115 2.16 -10.10 -6.57
CA CYS A 115 1.32 -8.94 -6.85
C CYS A 115 -0.09 -9.10 -6.27
N LEU A 116 -0.79 -10.19 -6.59
CA LEU A 116 -2.17 -10.43 -6.16
C LEU A 116 -2.28 -10.70 -4.66
N LEU A 117 -1.34 -11.47 -4.10
CA LEU A 117 -1.29 -11.72 -2.66
C LEU A 117 -1.09 -10.41 -1.88
N HIS A 118 -0.20 -9.54 -2.36
CA HIS A 118 0.01 -8.26 -1.70
C HIS A 118 -1.18 -7.30 -1.88
N VAL A 119 -1.86 -7.31 -3.02
CA VAL A 119 -3.15 -6.59 -3.22
C VAL A 119 -4.16 -7.00 -2.16
N TRP A 120 -4.31 -8.30 -1.93
CA TRP A 120 -5.23 -8.85 -0.93
C TRP A 120 -4.83 -8.45 0.49
N ASN A 121 -3.60 -8.69 0.88
CA ASN A 121 -3.09 -8.40 2.21
C ASN A 121 -3.17 -6.92 2.55
N HIS A 122 -2.70 -6.06 1.65
CA HIS A 122 -2.81 -4.61 1.80
C HIS A 122 -4.27 -4.15 1.87
N GLY A 123 -5.19 -4.85 1.17
CA GLY A 123 -6.63 -4.60 1.24
C GLY A 123 -7.25 -4.88 2.60
N LEU A 124 -6.60 -5.66 3.45
CA LEU A 124 -7.04 -5.98 4.81
C LEU A 124 -6.43 -5.04 5.85
N PHE A 125 -5.10 -4.96 5.92
CA PHE A 125 -4.46 -4.20 7.00
C PHE A 125 -4.57 -2.68 6.82
N LYS A 126 -4.69 -2.17 5.60
CA LYS A 126 -4.76 -0.73 5.37
C LYS A 126 -6.09 -0.10 5.81
N PRO A 127 -7.25 -0.65 5.45
CA PRO A 127 -8.51 -0.19 6.02
C PRO A 127 -8.53 -0.26 7.55
N LEU A 128 -7.98 -1.33 8.14
CA LEU A 128 -7.87 -1.45 9.60
C LEU A 128 -7.12 -0.26 10.20
N LEU A 129 -5.95 0.09 9.64
CA LEU A 129 -5.15 1.23 10.11
C LEU A 129 -5.91 2.57 9.96
N PHE A 130 -6.63 2.78 8.84
CA PHE A 130 -7.43 4.00 8.65
C PHE A 130 -8.64 4.07 9.58
N PHE A 131 -9.29 2.94 9.90
CA PHE A 131 -10.35 2.91 10.90
C PHE A 131 -9.82 3.22 12.30
N CYS A 132 -8.66 2.67 12.67
CA CYS A 132 -8.00 3.01 13.94
C CYS A 132 -7.62 4.49 14.00
N ALA A 133 -7.05 5.05 12.92
CA ALA A 133 -6.78 6.49 12.83
C ALA A 133 -8.05 7.33 12.99
N GLY A 134 -9.16 6.90 12.38
CA GLY A 134 -10.46 7.53 12.53
C GLY A 134 -11.00 7.50 13.96
N ALA A 135 -10.86 6.37 14.65
CA ALA A 135 -11.25 6.23 16.06
C ALA A 135 -10.42 7.15 16.96
N VAL A 136 -9.09 7.21 16.75
CA VAL A 136 -8.21 8.13 17.48
C VAL A 136 -8.63 9.58 17.26
N MET A 137 -8.79 10.00 16.01
CA MET A 137 -9.20 11.37 15.68
C MET A 137 -10.56 11.76 16.28
N ARG A 138 -11.51 10.82 16.34
CA ARG A 138 -12.83 11.07 16.93
C ARG A 138 -12.76 11.33 18.44
N VAL A 139 -11.85 10.66 19.14
CA VAL A 139 -11.69 10.79 20.60
C VAL A 139 -10.81 11.96 20.98
N THR A 140 -9.75 12.23 20.22
CA THR A 140 -8.73 13.24 20.55
C THR A 140 -8.99 14.60 19.90
N GLY A 141 -9.79 14.66 18.83
CA GLY A 141 -10.04 15.88 18.05
C GLY A 141 -8.85 16.31 17.17
N THR A 142 -7.72 15.58 17.21
CA THR A 142 -6.51 15.92 16.44
C THR A 142 -6.00 14.74 15.63
N ARG A 143 -5.28 15.04 14.54
CA ARG A 143 -4.55 14.07 13.73
C ARG A 143 -3.03 14.25 13.81
N GLN A 144 -2.58 15.26 14.57
CA GLN A 144 -1.16 15.54 14.77
C GLN A 144 -0.57 14.57 15.78
N MET A 145 0.35 13.72 15.35
CA MET A 145 0.93 12.66 16.18
C MET A 145 1.70 13.21 17.35
N ASP A 146 2.34 14.38 17.20
CA ASP A 146 3.10 15.04 18.24
C ASP A 146 2.23 15.50 19.45
N GLN A 147 0.92 15.59 19.25
CA GLN A 147 -0.06 15.95 20.29
C GLN A 147 -0.72 14.71 20.93
N LEU A 148 -0.36 13.50 20.48
CA LEU A 148 -0.94 12.27 20.95
C LEU A 148 -0.03 11.56 21.94
N GLY A 149 -0.61 11.08 23.03
CA GLY A 149 0.13 10.32 24.05
C GLY A 149 -0.78 9.47 24.92
N GLY A 150 -0.26 8.34 25.40
CA GLY A 150 -0.95 7.48 26.37
C GLY A 150 -2.23 6.80 25.87
N LEU A 151 -2.47 6.77 24.55
CA LEU A 151 -3.71 6.28 23.94
C LEU A 151 -3.96 4.80 24.18
N ALA A 152 -2.93 3.99 24.32
CA ALA A 152 -3.07 2.56 24.58
C ALA A 152 -3.84 2.28 25.89
N LYS A 153 -3.69 3.13 26.91
CA LYS A 153 -4.44 3.02 28.17
C LYS A 153 -5.90 3.44 28.04
N ARG A 154 -6.19 4.44 27.19
CA ARG A 154 -7.54 4.98 27.00
C ARG A 154 -8.36 4.21 25.98
N MET A 155 -7.70 3.63 24.98
CA MET A 155 -8.30 2.96 23.83
C MET A 155 -7.60 1.61 23.56
N PRO A 156 -7.64 0.64 24.50
CA PRO A 156 -6.84 -0.58 24.42
C PRO A 156 -7.18 -1.43 23.19
N TRP A 157 -8.45 -1.54 22.82
CA TRP A 157 -8.87 -2.29 21.64
C TRP A 157 -8.41 -1.66 20.33
N THR A 158 -8.48 -0.33 20.24
CA THR A 158 -7.96 0.41 19.07
C THR A 158 -6.44 0.28 18.98
N ALA A 159 -5.74 0.35 20.13
CA ALA A 159 -4.30 0.18 20.17
C ALA A 159 -3.88 -1.23 19.76
N ALA A 160 -4.59 -2.28 20.22
CA ALA A 160 -4.32 -3.66 19.81
C ALA A 160 -4.58 -3.87 18.30
N ALA A 161 -5.70 -3.38 17.79
CA ALA A 161 -6.03 -3.46 16.36
C ALA A 161 -5.02 -2.68 15.50
N PHE A 162 -4.60 -1.49 15.95
CA PHE A 162 -3.57 -0.71 15.27
C PHE A 162 -2.22 -1.43 15.26
N LEU A 163 -1.83 -2.04 16.39
CA LEU A 163 -0.58 -2.81 16.48
C LEU A 163 -0.57 -3.98 15.50
N VAL A 164 -1.68 -4.75 15.41
CA VAL A 164 -1.81 -5.84 14.45
C VAL A 164 -1.65 -5.33 13.01
N GLY A 165 -2.33 -4.23 12.64
CA GLY A 165 -2.19 -3.63 11.33
C GLY A 165 -0.78 -3.09 11.06
N ALA A 166 -0.12 -2.49 12.08
CA ALA A 166 1.24 -1.97 11.99
C ALA A 166 2.27 -3.09 11.81
N VAL A 167 2.16 -4.19 12.55
CA VAL A 167 3.05 -5.35 12.40
C VAL A 167 2.82 -6.03 11.04
N ALA A 168 1.57 -6.07 10.55
CA ALA A 168 1.26 -6.62 9.24
C ALA A 168 1.88 -5.79 8.10
N ILE A 169 1.81 -4.45 8.16
CA ILE A 169 2.37 -3.57 7.11
C ILE A 169 3.90 -3.48 7.18
N CYS A 170 4.52 -3.84 8.30
CA CYS A 170 5.97 -3.90 8.43
C CYS A 170 6.56 -5.25 7.96
N GLY A 171 5.76 -6.12 7.37
CA GLY A 171 6.25 -7.42 6.90
C GLY A 171 6.82 -8.31 8.02
N LEU A 172 6.34 -8.18 9.26
CA LEU A 172 6.87 -8.98 10.38
C LEU A 172 6.10 -10.30 10.53
N PRO A 173 6.84 -11.45 10.70
CA PRO A 173 6.19 -12.72 10.95
C PRO A 173 5.45 -12.69 12.32
N PRO A 174 4.36 -13.42 12.50
CA PRO A 174 3.75 -14.37 11.57
C PRO A 174 2.63 -13.78 10.68
N LEU A 175 2.56 -12.44 10.53
CA LEU A 175 1.46 -11.80 9.83
C LEU A 175 1.60 -11.87 8.31
N ASN A 176 0.48 -11.62 7.63
CA ASN A 176 0.33 -11.81 6.20
C ASN A 176 1.23 -10.91 5.33
N GLY A 177 1.64 -9.74 5.82
CA GLY A 177 2.62 -8.87 5.13
C GLY A 177 3.93 -9.59 4.85
N PHE A 178 4.47 -10.31 5.85
CA PHE A 178 5.72 -11.06 5.72
C PHE A 178 5.78 -12.02 4.52
N VAL A 179 4.64 -12.63 4.17
CA VAL A 179 4.61 -13.61 3.05
C VAL A 179 4.51 -12.91 1.70
N SER A 180 3.98 -11.68 1.66
CA SER A 180 3.68 -10.97 0.41
C SER A 180 4.66 -9.86 0.06
N GLU A 181 5.51 -9.44 0.98
CA GLU A 181 6.63 -8.52 0.76
C GLU A 181 7.92 -9.27 0.44
#